data_330f6954f0dcf511ceef1f23932615e1
#
_entry.id   330f6954f0dcf511ceef1f23932615e1
#
_cell.length_a   1.000
_cell.length_b   1.000
_cell.length_c   1.000
_cell.angle_alpha   90.00
_cell.angle_beta   90.00
_cell.angle_gamma   90.00
#
_symmetry.space_group_name_H-M   'P 1'
#
loop_
_entity.id
_entity.type
_entity.pdbx_description
1 polymer ?
#
loop_
_entity_poly.entity_id
_entity_poly.type
_entity_poly.pdbx_seq_one_letter_code
_entity_poly.pdbx_strand_id
1 'polypeptide(L)'
;MRNSPPVSTGGKLTVKCEATGNPVPTYKWYKDGTELGKSKGIKIKSTARNSRLQISRAKLEDSGNYTCVVENALGRQNATRTVHVQS
;
A
#
# COMPACT_ATOMS: atom_id res chain seq x y z
N MET A 1 1.69 -13.98 15.63
CA MET A 1 1.85 -12.80 14.82
C MET A 1 2.32 -13.13 13.41
N ARG A 2 1.59 -12.68 12.45
CA ARG A 2 1.87 -13.07 11.10
C ARG A 2 2.12 -11.88 10.21
N ASN A 3 3.29 -11.82 9.61
CA ASN A 3 3.62 -10.83 8.62
C ASN A 3 3.28 -11.38 7.25
N SER A 4 3.20 -10.47 6.27
CA SER A 4 3.05 -10.91 4.90
C SER A 4 4.25 -11.77 4.51
N PRO A 5 4.04 -12.81 3.72
CA PRO A 5 5.17 -13.62 3.27
C PRO A 5 6.13 -12.78 2.42
N PRO A 6 7.40 -13.12 2.44
CA PRO A 6 8.36 -12.37 1.61
C PRO A 6 8.06 -12.57 0.13
N VAL A 7 8.38 -11.56 -0.64
CA VAL A 7 8.17 -11.57 -2.08
C VAL A 7 9.54 -11.71 -2.74
N SER A 8 9.61 -12.57 -3.76
CA SER A 8 10.84 -12.72 -4.52
C SER A 8 10.94 -11.60 -5.56
N THR A 9 12.17 -11.20 -5.86
CA THR A 9 12.38 -10.21 -6.91
C THR A 9 11.78 -10.71 -8.22
N GLY A 10 11.13 -9.80 -8.94
CA GLY A 10 10.42 -10.14 -10.15
C GLY A 10 9.01 -10.63 -9.92
N GLY A 11 8.64 -10.87 -8.67
CA GLY A 11 7.30 -11.34 -8.34
C GLY A 11 6.31 -10.21 -8.18
N LYS A 12 5.07 -10.57 -7.99
CA LYS A 12 4.01 -9.59 -7.81
C LYS A 12 3.86 -9.24 -6.34
N LEU A 13 3.85 -7.95 -6.05
CA LEU A 13 3.67 -7.44 -4.70
C LEU A 13 2.31 -6.78 -4.60
N THR A 14 1.54 -7.10 -3.59
CA THR A 14 0.25 -6.47 -3.37
C THR A 14 0.14 -6.05 -1.91
N VAL A 15 -0.20 -4.79 -1.70
CA VAL A 15 -0.48 -4.26 -0.38
C VAL A 15 -1.90 -3.74 -0.40
N LYS A 16 -2.67 -4.11 0.59
CA LYS A 16 -4.09 -3.79 0.63
C LYS A 16 -4.39 -2.99 1.89
N CYS A 17 -5.20 -1.96 1.73
CA CYS A 17 -5.64 -1.12 2.82
C CYS A 17 -7.15 -1.07 2.79
N GLU A 18 -7.78 -1.47 3.89
CA GLU A 18 -9.23 -1.48 3.96
C GLU A 18 -9.68 -0.41 4.93
N ALA A 19 -10.76 0.26 4.56
CA ALA A 19 -11.38 1.23 5.43
C ALA A 19 -12.87 1.22 5.18
N THR A 20 -13.61 1.31 6.26
CA THR A 20 -15.05 1.49 6.17
C THR A 20 -15.35 2.89 6.64
N GLY A 21 -16.22 3.56 5.94
CA GLY A 21 -16.53 4.90 6.35
C GLY A 21 -17.56 5.52 5.45
N ASN A 22 -18.30 6.41 6.04
CA ASN A 22 -19.28 7.22 5.37
C ASN A 22 -19.10 8.63 5.92
N PRO A 23 -18.74 9.60 5.11
CA PRO A 23 -18.59 9.56 3.66
C PRO A 23 -17.38 8.77 3.18
N VAL A 24 -17.34 8.55 1.87
CA VAL A 24 -16.29 7.78 1.22
C VAL A 24 -14.94 8.41 1.46
N PRO A 25 -13.97 7.64 1.93
CA PRO A 25 -12.66 8.19 2.22
C PRO A 25 -11.78 8.31 0.98
N THR A 26 -10.73 9.11 1.12
CA THR A 26 -9.66 9.16 0.14
C THR A 26 -8.46 8.42 0.70
N TYR A 27 -7.63 7.91 -0.20
CA TYR A 27 -6.48 7.10 0.17
C TYR A 27 -5.22 7.72 -0.37
N LYS A 28 -4.17 7.67 0.44
CA LYS A 28 -2.82 8.05 0.01
C LYS A 28 -1.86 6.99 0.49
N TRP A 29 -0.89 6.69 -0.35
CA TRP A 29 0.10 5.69 -0.05
C TRP A 29 1.46 6.32 0.12
N TYR A 30 2.20 5.87 1.12
CA TYR A 30 3.54 6.34 1.40
C TYR A 30 4.46 5.13 1.57
N LYS A 31 5.70 5.32 1.19
CA LYS A 31 6.74 4.32 1.42
C LYS A 31 7.86 4.99 2.17
N ASP A 32 8.13 4.51 3.40
CA ASP A 32 9.16 5.07 4.28
C ASP A 32 9.05 6.58 4.40
N GLY A 33 7.81 7.07 4.47
CA GLY A 33 7.54 8.48 4.62
C GLY A 33 7.47 9.28 3.34
N THR A 34 7.72 8.65 2.20
CA THR A 34 7.68 9.32 0.91
C THR A 34 6.38 8.97 0.19
N GLU A 35 5.68 9.98 -0.27
CA GLU A 35 4.41 9.77 -0.95
C GLU A 35 4.61 9.00 -2.25
N LEU A 36 3.78 7.98 -2.45
CA LEU A 36 3.77 7.19 -3.65
C LEU A 36 2.64 7.66 -4.56
N GLY A 37 2.97 7.85 -5.82
CA GLY A 37 1.98 8.09 -6.84
C GLY A 37 2.01 6.97 -7.85
N LYS A 38 1.17 7.09 -8.86
CA LYS A 38 1.23 6.16 -9.98
C LYS A 38 2.57 6.33 -10.67
N SER A 39 3.33 5.27 -10.69
CA SER A 39 4.60 5.31 -11.39
C SER A 39 4.76 4.01 -12.15
N LYS A 40 5.86 3.93 -12.89
CA LYS A 40 6.12 2.78 -13.74
C LYS A 40 6.17 1.52 -12.89
N GLY A 41 5.34 0.55 -13.22
CA GLY A 41 5.31 -0.71 -12.51
C GLY A 41 4.48 -0.71 -11.25
N ILE A 42 3.94 0.43 -10.84
CA ILE A 42 3.12 0.53 -9.64
C ILE A 42 1.71 0.91 -10.04
N LYS A 43 0.76 0.11 -9.57
CA LYS A 43 -0.66 0.37 -9.81
C LYS A 43 -1.35 0.54 -8.49
N ILE A 44 -2.16 1.60 -8.38
CA ILE A 44 -2.94 1.84 -7.19
C ILE A 44 -4.40 1.91 -7.60
N LYS A 45 -5.21 1.06 -7.01
CA LYS A 45 -6.62 1.02 -7.29
C LYS A 45 -7.38 1.24 -5.99
N SER A 46 -8.22 2.24 -5.96
CA SER A 46 -8.98 2.59 -4.77
C SER A 46 -10.46 2.48 -5.06
N THR A 47 -11.19 1.95 -4.09
CA THR A 47 -12.64 1.86 -4.13
C THR A 47 -13.20 2.55 -2.89
N ALA A 48 -14.51 2.54 -2.76
CA ALA A 48 -15.14 3.12 -1.59
C ALA A 48 -14.78 2.39 -0.29
N ARG A 49 -14.29 1.15 -0.39
CA ARG A 49 -14.04 0.32 0.78
C ARG A 49 -12.59 -0.05 0.98
N ASN A 50 -11.77 0.05 -0.05
CA ASN A 50 -10.38 -0.34 0.10
C ASN A 50 -9.53 0.31 -0.97
N SER A 51 -8.23 0.19 -0.77
CA SER A 51 -7.26 0.63 -1.75
C SER A 51 -6.22 -0.48 -1.86
N ARG A 52 -5.79 -0.74 -3.08
CA ARG A 52 -4.83 -1.80 -3.36
C ARG A 52 -3.66 -1.22 -4.14
N LEU A 53 -2.48 -1.46 -3.63
CA LEU A 53 -1.24 -1.09 -4.29
C LEU A 53 -0.62 -2.36 -4.84
N GLN A 54 -0.31 -2.38 -6.14
CA GLN A 54 0.28 -3.53 -6.79
C GLN A 54 1.55 -3.15 -7.51
N ILE A 55 2.56 -3.97 -7.36
CA ILE A 55 3.82 -3.82 -8.08
C ILE A 55 4.01 -5.10 -8.88
N SER A 56 4.09 -4.96 -10.21
CA SER A 56 4.17 -6.11 -11.10
C SER A 56 5.49 -6.85 -10.99
N ARG A 57 6.57 -6.12 -10.79
CA ARG A 57 7.90 -6.70 -10.66
C ARG A 57 8.58 -6.09 -9.47
N ALA A 58 8.56 -6.80 -8.38
CA ALA A 58 9.14 -6.31 -7.14
C ALA A 58 10.67 -6.33 -7.25
N LYS A 59 11.28 -5.33 -6.64
CA LYS A 59 12.72 -5.20 -6.57
C LYS A 59 13.14 -5.16 -5.11
N LEU A 60 14.41 -5.40 -4.85
CA LEU A 60 14.89 -5.33 -3.48
C LEU A 60 14.61 -3.97 -2.86
N GLU A 61 14.71 -2.92 -3.65
CA GLU A 61 14.45 -1.57 -3.18
C GLU A 61 12.98 -1.31 -2.87
N ASP A 62 12.10 -2.22 -3.25
CA ASP A 62 10.68 -2.10 -2.92
C ASP A 62 10.38 -2.57 -1.50
N SER A 63 11.37 -3.12 -0.81
CA SER A 63 11.22 -3.45 0.60
C SER A 63 11.08 -2.17 1.42
N GLY A 64 10.30 -2.22 2.48
CA GLY A 64 10.14 -1.09 3.36
C GLY A 64 8.78 -1.06 4.01
N ASN A 65 8.48 0.06 4.63
CA ASN A 65 7.22 0.26 5.32
C ASN A 65 6.27 1.04 4.43
N TYR A 66 5.17 0.41 4.08
CA TYR A 66 4.13 1.04 3.26
C TYR A 66 3.02 1.52 4.18
N THR A 67 2.71 2.79 4.10
CA THR A 67 1.69 3.40 4.93
C THR A 67 0.54 3.85 4.06
N CYS A 68 -0.66 3.44 4.44
CA CYS A 68 -1.89 3.85 3.81
C CYS A 68 -2.54 4.88 4.72
N VAL A 69 -2.78 6.08 4.21
CA VAL A 69 -3.48 7.11 4.95
C VAL A 69 -4.88 7.22 4.39
N VAL A 70 -5.86 7.04 5.24
CA VAL A 70 -7.27 7.08 4.88
C VAL A 70 -7.88 8.29 5.54
N GLU A 71 -8.49 9.15 4.74
CA GLU A 71 -9.06 10.39 5.26
C GLU A 71 -10.45 10.62 4.70
N ASN A 72 -11.37 11.01 5.57
CA ASN A 72 -12.69 11.46 5.16
C ASN A 72 -13.08 12.67 5.99
N ALA A 73 -14.32 13.13 5.83
CA ALA A 73 -14.78 14.33 6.52
C ALA A 73 -14.81 14.17 8.04
N LEU A 74 -14.82 12.93 8.54
CA LEU A 74 -14.92 12.66 9.97
C LEU A 74 -13.56 12.49 10.63
N GLY A 75 -12.49 12.26 9.85
CA GLY A 75 -11.19 12.07 10.45
C GLY A 75 -10.22 11.39 9.53
N ARG A 76 -9.08 11.04 10.09
CA ARG A 76 -8.00 10.43 9.36
C ARG A 76 -7.44 9.25 10.14
N GLN A 77 -7.12 8.20 9.42
CA GLN A 77 -6.48 7.02 9.99
C GLN A 77 -5.34 6.59 9.10
N ASN A 78 -4.42 5.84 9.67
CA ASN A 78 -3.34 5.29 8.88
C ASN A 78 -3.06 3.87 9.32
N ALA A 79 -2.45 3.11 8.42
CA ALA A 79 -2.04 1.75 8.68
C ALA A 79 -0.73 1.50 7.95
N THR A 80 0.20 0.87 8.62
CA THR A 80 1.52 0.61 8.05
C THR A 80 1.70 -0.90 7.90
N ARG A 81 2.22 -1.29 6.75
CA ARG A 81 2.54 -2.68 6.46
C ARG A 81 4.00 -2.78 6.06
N THR A 82 4.71 -3.71 6.67
CA THR A 82 6.09 -3.95 6.30
C THR A 82 6.14 -4.97 5.19
N VAL A 83 6.86 -4.64 4.14
CA VAL A 83 7.03 -5.51 2.98
C VAL A 83 8.50 -5.87 2.86
N HIS A 84 8.76 -7.13 2.62
CA HIS A 84 10.11 -7.63 2.47
C HIS A 84 10.25 -8.31 1.12
N VAL A 85 11.19 -7.84 0.30
CA VAL A 85 11.49 -8.42 -0.99
C VAL A 85 12.87 -9.02 -0.93
N GLN A 86 12.99 -10.25 -1.37
CA GLN A 86 14.26 -10.96 -1.33
C GLN A 86 14.58 -11.54 -2.70
N SER A 87 15.85 -11.66 -2.97
CA SER A 87 16.31 -12.24 -4.21
C SER A 87 16.51 -13.75 -4.09
#